data_73bee65d7c863ee1484870dd94519908
#
_entry.id   73bee65d7c863ee1484870dd94519908
#
_cell.length_a   1.000
_cell.length_b   1.000
_cell.length_c   1.000
_cell.angle_alpha   90.00
_cell.angle_beta   90.00
_cell.angle_gamma   90.00
#
_symmetry.space_group_name_H-M   'P 1'
#
loop_
_entity.id
_entity.type
_entity.pdbx_description
1 polymer ?
#
loop_
_entity_poly.entity_id
_entity_poly.type
_entity_poly.pdbx_seq_one_letter_code
_entity_poly.pdbx_strand_id
1 'polypeptide(L)'
;MSSFVAEKIMMDGLTYDDVLLIPAYSEVLPKEVELKTKFSRHIDLNVPFVTAAMDTVTESSMAIAIAREGGIGVIHKNMTIEDQARQVAIVKRAENGMIYDPVTIRQGRTVKDALDMMADYHIGGIPVVDGENHLVGIVTNRDLRFERHLDKLIDEVMTKENLVTTHQQTDLTAAAQILQENKIEKLPVVDRENRLVGLITYKDITKAKDKPMACKDEKGRLRVAAGVGVTGDTMERAQALVAAGVDAIVIDTAHGHSAGVIGKLHDVKAAFPDLDVVVGNIATGEAAKFLVDNGADAVKVGIGPGSICTTRVVAGVGVPQLTAIYDVYKALEGTDVPLIADGGLRYSGDVVKALAAGGSSVMIGSLVAGTEESPGDTIIFNGRKFKSYRGMGSLEAMEQKNGSRDRYFQNDIRDAKKLVPEGIAGRVPYKGTVQEVIYQLVGGLRSGMGYCGAASIGNLHNARFTRITNAGVMESHPHDITITSEAPNYSRPE
;
A
#
# COMPACT_ATOMS: atom_id res chain seq x y z
N MET A 1 -13.07 25.42 -38.46
CA MET A 1 -12.00 25.09 -37.51
C MET A 1 -10.70 25.02 -38.29
N SER A 2 -9.58 25.51 -37.72
CA SER A 2 -8.28 25.40 -38.44
C SER A 2 -7.90 23.92 -38.56
N SER A 3 -7.15 23.56 -39.61
CA SER A 3 -6.64 22.20 -39.82
C SER A 3 -5.87 21.68 -38.60
N PHE A 4 -5.16 22.56 -37.88
CA PHE A 4 -4.44 22.26 -36.65
C PHE A 4 -5.36 21.65 -35.58
N VAL A 5 -6.54 22.25 -35.29
CA VAL A 5 -7.48 21.72 -34.27
C VAL A 5 -7.98 20.34 -34.65
N ALA A 6 -8.31 20.14 -35.94
CA ALA A 6 -8.81 18.86 -36.43
C ALA A 6 -7.75 17.73 -36.44
N GLU A 7 -6.47 18.09 -36.59
CA GLU A 7 -5.38 17.12 -36.80
C GLU A 7 -4.57 16.86 -35.49
N LYS A 8 -4.51 17.84 -34.59
CA LYS A 8 -3.59 17.80 -33.46
C LYS A 8 -4.27 17.74 -32.07
N ILE A 9 -5.52 18.19 -31.96
CA ILE A 9 -6.28 18.11 -30.68
C ILE A 9 -7.15 16.86 -30.70
N MET A 10 -6.70 15.84 -30.01
CA MET A 10 -7.31 14.51 -30.04
C MET A 10 -8.44 14.33 -29.03
N MET A 11 -8.43 15.10 -27.93
CA MET A 11 -9.40 14.95 -26.84
C MET A 11 -9.58 16.23 -26.04
N ASP A 12 -10.73 16.38 -25.38
CA ASP A 12 -10.96 17.37 -24.34
C ASP A 12 -10.39 16.86 -23.00
N GLY A 13 -9.50 17.64 -22.40
CA GLY A 13 -8.86 17.30 -21.12
C GLY A 13 -9.70 17.75 -19.93
N LEU A 14 -10.29 16.83 -19.16
CA LEU A 14 -11.05 17.10 -17.95
C LEU A 14 -10.32 16.62 -16.70
N THR A 15 -10.31 17.46 -15.66
CA THR A 15 -9.88 17.13 -14.30
C THR A 15 -11.08 16.79 -13.40
N TYR A 16 -10.83 16.45 -12.15
CA TYR A 16 -11.91 16.22 -11.18
C TYR A 16 -12.75 17.49 -10.90
N ASP A 17 -12.16 18.68 -11.05
CA ASP A 17 -12.86 19.96 -10.82
C ASP A 17 -13.77 20.36 -11.98
N ASP A 18 -13.57 19.79 -13.16
CA ASP A 18 -14.38 20.14 -14.35
C ASP A 18 -15.75 19.47 -14.36
N VAL A 19 -15.99 18.53 -13.44
CA VAL A 19 -17.22 17.72 -13.44
C VAL A 19 -17.79 17.50 -12.05
N LEU A 20 -19.10 17.22 -12.00
CA LEU A 20 -19.78 16.60 -10.87
C LEU A 20 -20.51 15.34 -11.33
N LEU A 21 -20.68 14.37 -10.42
CA LEU A 21 -21.56 13.22 -10.66
C LEU A 21 -23.01 13.64 -10.56
N ILE A 22 -23.85 13.13 -11.47
CA ILE A 22 -25.27 13.38 -11.49
C ILE A 22 -25.94 12.40 -10.51
N PRO A 23 -26.70 12.85 -9.51
CA PRO A 23 -27.46 11.96 -8.64
C PRO A 23 -28.43 11.09 -9.45
N ALA A 24 -28.60 9.85 -9.02
CA ALA A 24 -29.49 8.89 -9.66
C ALA A 24 -30.45 8.28 -8.63
N TYR A 25 -31.50 7.60 -9.12
CA TYR A 25 -32.36 6.80 -8.25
C TYR A 25 -31.53 5.77 -7.50
N SER A 26 -31.74 5.66 -6.19
CA SER A 26 -30.97 4.78 -5.32
C SER A 26 -31.88 3.93 -4.45
N GLU A 27 -31.60 2.64 -4.43
CA GLU A 27 -32.19 1.66 -3.50
C GLU A 27 -31.17 1.18 -2.47
N VAL A 28 -29.93 1.73 -2.49
CA VAL A 28 -28.85 1.36 -1.58
C VAL A 28 -28.52 2.50 -0.60
N LEU A 29 -28.40 2.15 0.67
CA LEU A 29 -27.90 3.07 1.68
C LEU A 29 -26.36 3.08 1.69
N PRO A 30 -25.72 4.20 2.05
CA PRO A 30 -24.27 4.30 2.11
C PRO A 30 -23.57 3.18 2.91
N LYS A 31 -24.21 2.67 3.98
CA LYS A 31 -23.67 1.57 4.80
C LYS A 31 -23.71 0.19 4.12
N GLU A 32 -24.50 0.04 3.07
CA GLU A 32 -24.78 -1.22 2.39
C GLU A 32 -23.95 -1.42 1.12
N VAL A 33 -23.28 -0.34 0.64
CA VAL A 33 -22.47 -0.43 -0.57
C VAL A 33 -21.22 -1.27 -0.36
N GLU A 34 -20.87 -2.08 -1.35
CA GLU A 34 -19.68 -2.92 -1.38
C GLU A 34 -18.50 -2.14 -1.98
N LEU A 35 -17.39 -2.08 -1.22
CA LEU A 35 -16.17 -1.38 -1.63
C LEU A 35 -15.09 -2.34 -2.18
N LYS A 36 -15.38 -3.65 -2.22
CA LYS A 36 -14.44 -4.64 -2.72
C LYS A 36 -14.10 -4.36 -4.18
N THR A 37 -12.82 -4.41 -4.51
CA THR A 37 -12.28 -4.09 -5.83
C THR A 37 -10.96 -4.80 -6.07
N LYS A 38 -10.25 -4.46 -7.16
CA LYS A 38 -8.96 -5.05 -7.52
C LYS A 38 -7.83 -4.05 -7.48
N PHE A 39 -6.66 -4.53 -7.00
CA PHE A 39 -5.37 -3.88 -7.18
C PHE A 39 -4.68 -4.32 -8.47
N SER A 40 -4.70 -5.62 -8.72
CA SER A 40 -4.16 -6.27 -9.91
C SER A 40 -5.04 -7.46 -10.28
N ARG A 41 -4.71 -8.17 -11.35
CA ARG A 41 -5.51 -9.29 -11.87
C ARG A 41 -5.89 -10.30 -10.78
N HIS A 42 -4.95 -10.65 -9.90
CA HIS A 42 -5.14 -11.69 -8.88
C HIS A 42 -5.21 -11.15 -7.43
N ILE A 43 -5.07 -9.84 -7.22
CA ILE A 43 -5.10 -9.22 -5.89
C ILE A 43 -6.36 -8.39 -5.72
N ASP A 44 -7.23 -8.82 -4.82
CA ASP A 44 -8.41 -8.09 -4.38
C ASP A 44 -8.08 -7.13 -3.24
N LEU A 45 -8.80 -6.01 -3.17
CA LEU A 45 -8.82 -5.06 -2.07
C LEU A 45 -10.21 -5.00 -1.46
N ASN A 46 -10.29 -4.77 -0.15
CA ASN A 46 -11.55 -4.57 0.57
C ASN A 46 -11.98 -3.09 0.59
N VAL A 47 -11.05 -2.16 0.35
CA VAL A 47 -11.30 -0.75 0.06
C VAL A 47 -10.39 -0.29 -1.09
N PRO A 48 -10.81 0.64 -1.96
CA PRO A 48 -10.10 0.96 -3.20
C PRO A 48 -8.89 1.88 -3.01
N PHE A 49 -8.13 1.75 -1.92
CA PHE A 49 -7.02 2.66 -1.61
C PHE A 49 -5.67 1.97 -1.70
N VAL A 50 -4.76 2.60 -2.44
CA VAL A 50 -3.35 2.20 -2.59
C VAL A 50 -2.48 3.35 -2.13
N THR A 51 -1.47 3.14 -1.27
CA THR A 51 -0.55 4.22 -0.89
C THR A 51 0.67 4.26 -1.81
N ALA A 52 1.07 5.49 -2.18
CA ALA A 52 2.04 5.73 -3.24
C ALA A 52 3.47 5.32 -2.86
N ALA A 53 4.22 4.82 -3.86
CA ALA A 53 5.63 4.42 -3.75
C ALA A 53 6.56 5.64 -3.63
N MET A 54 6.42 6.43 -2.57
CA MET A 54 7.17 7.66 -2.33
C MET A 54 7.87 7.59 -0.97
N ASP A 55 9.08 8.13 -0.91
CA ASP A 55 9.95 8.06 0.28
C ASP A 55 9.48 8.91 1.48
N THR A 56 8.43 9.70 1.30
CA THR A 56 7.72 10.42 2.36
C THR A 56 6.29 9.91 2.56
N VAL A 57 5.92 8.77 1.96
CA VAL A 57 4.55 8.22 2.03
C VAL A 57 4.54 6.78 2.53
N THR A 58 5.23 5.85 1.86
CA THR A 58 5.04 4.41 2.12
C THR A 58 6.33 3.67 2.44
N GLU A 59 6.48 3.36 3.72
CA GLU A 59 7.34 2.32 4.26
C GLU A 59 6.48 1.30 5.03
N SER A 60 7.10 0.38 5.78
CA SER A 60 6.38 -0.71 6.46
C SER A 60 5.27 -0.24 7.39
N SER A 61 5.45 0.86 8.13
CA SER A 61 4.42 1.39 9.03
C SER A 61 3.14 1.78 8.28
N MET A 62 3.28 2.56 7.21
CA MET A 62 2.17 2.93 6.32
C MET A 62 1.55 1.72 5.62
N ALA A 63 2.39 0.81 5.10
CA ALA A 63 1.91 -0.38 4.40
C ALA A 63 1.10 -1.30 5.32
N ILE A 64 1.51 -1.46 6.58
CA ILE A 64 0.74 -2.18 7.59
C ILE A 64 -0.59 -1.48 7.88
N ALA A 65 -0.56 -0.16 8.12
CA ALA A 65 -1.75 0.60 8.46
C ALA A 65 -2.80 0.54 7.34
N ILE A 66 -2.42 0.79 6.09
CA ILE A 66 -3.37 0.74 4.97
C ILE A 66 -3.88 -0.67 4.68
N ALA A 67 -3.05 -1.71 4.82
CA ALA A 67 -3.49 -3.09 4.65
C ALA A 67 -4.51 -3.51 5.73
N ARG A 68 -4.37 -3.03 6.97
CA ARG A 68 -5.36 -3.21 8.06
C ARG A 68 -6.70 -2.57 7.74
N GLU A 69 -6.71 -1.46 7.05
CA GLU A 69 -7.93 -0.80 6.60
C GLU A 69 -8.52 -1.40 5.31
N GLY A 70 -7.87 -2.41 4.72
CA GLY A 70 -8.36 -3.15 3.56
C GLY A 70 -7.79 -2.72 2.21
N GLY A 71 -6.85 -1.78 2.19
CA GLY A 71 -6.09 -1.36 1.01
C GLY A 71 -4.75 -2.07 0.88
N ILE A 72 -3.81 -1.49 0.13
CA ILE A 72 -2.44 -2.01 -0.04
C ILE A 72 -1.43 -0.86 -0.11
N GLY A 73 -0.25 -1.06 0.49
CA GLY A 73 0.87 -0.14 0.38
C GLY A 73 1.89 -0.57 -0.66
N VAL A 74 2.46 0.39 -1.39
CA VAL A 74 3.58 0.15 -2.31
C VAL A 74 4.85 0.72 -1.69
N ILE A 75 5.75 -0.15 -1.20
CA ILE A 75 7.04 0.26 -0.61
C ILE A 75 7.92 0.90 -1.68
N HIS A 76 8.44 2.11 -1.41
CA HIS A 76 9.28 2.83 -2.35
C HIS A 76 10.67 2.19 -2.51
N LYS A 77 11.35 2.51 -3.62
CA LYS A 77 12.69 1.96 -3.94
C LYS A 77 13.87 2.86 -3.56
N ASN A 78 13.63 4.06 -3.01
CA ASN A 78 14.69 5.01 -2.61
C ASN A 78 15.46 4.53 -1.36
N MET A 79 15.89 3.29 -1.38
CA MET A 79 16.67 2.62 -0.33
C MET A 79 17.47 1.46 -0.93
N THR A 80 18.32 0.83 -0.13
CA THR A 80 19.06 -0.36 -0.59
C THR A 80 18.10 -1.51 -0.88
N ILE A 81 18.57 -2.52 -1.63
CA ILE A 81 17.77 -3.72 -1.94
C ILE A 81 17.42 -4.44 -0.64
N GLU A 82 18.38 -4.57 0.27
CA GLU A 82 18.22 -5.22 1.57
C GLU A 82 17.22 -4.49 2.46
N ASP A 83 17.27 -3.16 2.47
CA ASP A 83 16.35 -2.34 3.26
C ASP A 83 14.91 -2.46 2.74
N GLN A 84 14.71 -2.42 1.43
CA GLN A 84 13.37 -2.58 0.83
C GLN A 84 12.81 -3.98 1.09
N ALA A 85 13.62 -5.03 0.93
CA ALA A 85 13.22 -6.39 1.25
C ALA A 85 12.89 -6.55 2.75
N ARG A 86 13.68 -5.91 3.64
CA ARG A 86 13.39 -5.86 5.09
C ARG A 86 12.04 -5.18 5.37
N GLN A 87 11.72 -4.06 4.72
CA GLN A 87 10.42 -3.39 4.87
C GLN A 87 9.26 -4.32 4.48
N VAL A 88 9.37 -5.04 3.36
CA VAL A 88 8.39 -6.05 2.94
C VAL A 88 8.26 -7.15 4.00
N ALA A 89 9.37 -7.70 4.48
CA ALA A 89 9.36 -8.75 5.49
C ALA A 89 8.70 -8.29 6.81
N ILE A 90 8.88 -7.02 7.22
CA ILE A 90 8.20 -6.44 8.39
C ILE A 90 6.68 -6.46 8.17
N VAL A 91 6.19 -6.05 7.01
CA VAL A 91 4.74 -6.09 6.70
C VAL A 91 4.20 -7.51 6.74
N LYS A 92 4.90 -8.46 6.10
CA LYS A 92 4.49 -9.88 6.06
C LYS A 92 4.49 -10.55 7.44
N ARG A 93 5.23 -10.02 8.41
CA ARG A 93 5.26 -10.50 9.81
C ARG A 93 4.29 -9.78 10.73
N ALA A 94 3.76 -8.62 10.33
CA ALA A 94 2.99 -7.74 11.22
C ALA A 94 1.66 -8.34 11.69
N GLU A 95 1.00 -9.14 10.85
CA GLU A 95 -0.22 -9.88 11.19
C GLU A 95 -0.20 -11.24 10.53
N ASN A 96 0.22 -12.21 11.27
CA ASN A 96 0.06 -13.60 10.91
C ASN A 96 -0.97 -14.22 11.86
N GLY A 97 -2.00 -14.83 11.29
CA GLY A 97 -2.83 -15.72 12.08
C GLY A 97 -2.00 -16.87 12.69
N MET A 98 -0.89 -17.19 12.02
CA MET A 98 0.17 -18.07 12.49
C MET A 98 1.52 -17.47 12.04
N ILE A 99 2.47 -17.32 12.93
CA ILE A 99 3.85 -16.95 12.63
C ILE A 99 4.51 -18.16 11.98
N TYR A 100 4.73 -18.14 10.67
CA TYR A 100 5.54 -19.14 10.00
C TYR A 100 7.01 -18.85 10.27
N ASP A 101 7.82 -19.88 10.53
CA ASP A 101 9.24 -19.76 10.89
C ASP A 101 9.45 -18.80 12.09
N PRO A 102 8.90 -19.12 13.28
CA PRO A 102 9.04 -18.28 14.45
C PRO A 102 10.48 -18.22 14.93
N VAL A 103 10.85 -17.15 15.63
CA VAL A 103 12.13 -17.08 16.34
C VAL A 103 12.19 -18.23 17.33
N THR A 104 13.23 -19.06 17.21
CA THR A 104 13.46 -20.22 18.06
C THR A 104 14.78 -20.11 18.82
N ILE A 105 14.87 -20.81 19.96
CA ILE A 105 16.12 -20.98 20.70
C ILE A 105 16.44 -22.46 20.82
N ARG A 106 17.72 -22.83 20.71
CA ARG A 106 18.14 -24.22 20.84
C ARG A 106 18.28 -24.62 22.31
N GLN A 107 18.03 -25.88 22.61
CA GLN A 107 18.39 -26.48 23.88
C GLN A 107 19.83 -26.19 24.29
N GLY A 108 20.12 -26.14 25.59
CA GLY A 108 21.46 -25.88 26.13
C GLY A 108 21.86 -24.40 26.11
N ARG A 109 21.01 -23.50 25.66
CA ARG A 109 21.22 -22.05 25.79
C ARG A 109 20.82 -21.57 27.19
N THR A 110 21.30 -20.38 27.56
CA THR A 110 21.07 -19.81 28.90
C THR A 110 19.79 -18.96 28.95
N VAL A 111 19.31 -18.71 30.16
CA VAL A 111 18.24 -17.76 30.45
C VAL A 111 18.61 -16.37 29.90
N LYS A 112 19.89 -15.97 29.98
CA LYS A 112 20.37 -14.72 29.43
C LYS A 112 20.16 -14.66 27.91
N ASP A 113 20.57 -15.71 27.18
CA ASP A 113 20.39 -15.78 25.72
C ASP A 113 18.90 -15.60 25.32
N ALA A 114 18.00 -16.25 26.09
CA ALA A 114 16.56 -16.13 25.85
C ALA A 114 16.03 -14.71 26.10
N LEU A 115 16.48 -14.05 27.18
CA LEU A 115 16.09 -12.67 27.48
C LEU A 115 16.62 -11.67 26.44
N ASP A 116 17.87 -11.82 26.02
CA ASP A 116 18.47 -10.98 24.98
C ASP A 116 17.70 -11.14 23.66
N MET A 117 17.41 -12.36 23.25
CA MET A 117 16.57 -12.61 22.06
C MET A 117 15.16 -12.03 22.20
N MET A 118 14.50 -12.16 23.37
CA MET A 118 13.19 -11.57 23.58
C MET A 118 13.23 -10.05 23.47
N ALA A 119 14.28 -9.41 23.96
CA ALA A 119 14.48 -7.96 23.86
C ALA A 119 14.74 -7.52 22.41
N ASP A 120 15.65 -8.18 21.71
CA ASP A 120 16.04 -7.84 20.33
C ASP A 120 14.88 -7.98 19.34
N TYR A 121 14.08 -9.04 19.50
CA TYR A 121 12.92 -9.33 18.62
C TYR A 121 11.60 -8.78 19.13
N HIS A 122 11.57 -8.15 20.32
CA HIS A 122 10.36 -7.61 20.98
C HIS A 122 9.25 -8.66 21.14
N ILE A 123 9.63 -9.87 21.54
CA ILE A 123 8.72 -11.01 21.72
C ILE A 123 8.68 -11.47 23.18
N GLY A 124 7.53 -11.97 23.61
CA GLY A 124 7.31 -12.42 25.00
C GLY A 124 7.35 -13.95 25.17
N GLY A 125 7.96 -14.69 24.27
CA GLY A 125 8.17 -16.13 24.38
C GLY A 125 8.68 -16.75 23.10
N ILE A 126 9.52 -17.77 23.24
CA ILE A 126 10.28 -18.41 22.20
C ILE A 126 10.10 -19.91 22.28
N PRO A 127 9.70 -20.62 21.21
CA PRO A 127 9.77 -22.07 21.14
C PRO A 127 11.22 -22.55 21.25
N VAL A 128 11.41 -23.63 22.02
CA VAL A 128 12.70 -24.29 22.19
C VAL A 128 12.75 -25.51 21.28
N VAL A 129 13.80 -25.62 20.47
CA VAL A 129 13.96 -26.72 19.51
C VAL A 129 15.30 -27.44 19.69
N ASP A 130 15.35 -28.68 19.23
CA ASP A 130 16.60 -29.45 19.13
C ASP A 130 17.40 -29.13 17.86
N GLY A 131 18.44 -29.93 17.54
CA GLY A 131 19.28 -29.75 16.34
C GLY A 131 18.59 -30.02 15.02
N GLU A 132 17.45 -30.74 15.03
CA GLU A 132 16.66 -31.13 13.86
C GLU A 132 15.32 -30.38 13.74
N ASN A 133 15.16 -29.28 14.53
CA ASN A 133 13.99 -28.43 14.60
C ASN A 133 12.72 -29.11 15.21
N HIS A 134 12.89 -30.20 15.99
CA HIS A 134 11.77 -30.73 16.77
C HIS A 134 11.50 -29.83 17.96
N LEU A 135 10.22 -29.60 18.22
CA LEU A 135 9.77 -28.81 19.37
C LEU A 135 9.99 -29.59 20.67
N VAL A 136 10.79 -29.05 21.59
CA VAL A 136 11.11 -29.67 22.88
C VAL A 136 10.55 -28.89 24.07
N GLY A 137 10.15 -27.65 23.86
CA GLY A 137 9.59 -26.81 24.90
C GLY A 137 9.23 -25.42 24.42
N ILE A 138 8.76 -24.59 25.34
CA ILE A 138 8.57 -23.16 25.14
C ILE A 138 9.02 -22.40 26.37
N VAL A 139 9.74 -21.29 26.19
CA VAL A 139 10.12 -20.36 27.24
C VAL A 139 9.41 -19.03 27.03
N THR A 140 8.78 -18.49 28.08
CA THR A 140 7.98 -17.28 28.03
C THR A 140 8.39 -16.29 29.12
N ASN A 141 7.94 -15.03 29.00
CA ASN A 141 8.12 -14.02 30.03
C ASN A 141 7.57 -14.49 31.41
N ARG A 142 6.59 -15.39 31.44
CA ARG A 142 6.05 -15.95 32.67
C ARG A 142 7.09 -16.83 33.36
N ASP A 143 7.80 -17.64 32.58
CA ASP A 143 8.81 -18.58 33.09
C ASP A 143 10.04 -17.84 33.60
N LEU A 144 10.41 -16.71 32.95
CA LEU A 144 11.61 -15.94 33.25
C LEU A 144 11.40 -14.78 34.23
N ARG A 145 10.15 -14.40 34.53
CA ARG A 145 9.82 -13.17 35.30
C ARG A 145 10.53 -13.06 36.64
N PHE A 146 10.72 -14.16 37.31
CA PHE A 146 11.30 -14.24 38.67
C PHE A 146 12.64 -14.97 38.68
N GLU A 147 13.14 -15.46 37.54
CA GLU A 147 14.43 -16.13 37.47
C GLU A 147 15.56 -15.10 37.63
N ARG A 148 16.46 -15.34 38.58
CA ARG A 148 17.59 -14.45 38.85
C ARG A 148 18.94 -15.01 38.38
N HIS A 149 18.98 -16.31 38.10
CA HIS A 149 20.18 -17.02 37.66
C HIS A 149 20.25 -17.01 36.12
N LEU A 150 20.90 -15.99 35.56
CA LEU A 150 20.98 -15.80 34.11
C LEU A 150 21.81 -16.87 33.38
N ASP A 151 22.71 -17.55 34.11
CA ASP A 151 23.55 -18.62 33.55
C ASP A 151 22.84 -20.00 33.56
N LYS A 152 21.67 -20.09 34.13
CA LYS A 152 20.84 -21.28 34.15
C LYS A 152 20.45 -21.68 32.74
N LEU A 153 20.40 -22.98 32.44
CA LEU A 153 19.97 -23.47 31.16
C LEU A 153 18.45 -23.31 30.98
N ILE A 154 18.01 -22.92 29.79
CA ILE A 154 16.57 -22.78 29.47
C ILE A 154 15.83 -24.11 29.63
N ASP A 155 16.49 -25.23 29.47
CA ASP A 155 15.96 -26.58 29.67
C ASP A 155 15.43 -26.84 31.10
N GLU A 156 15.90 -26.07 32.06
CA GLU A 156 15.49 -26.17 33.46
C GLU A 156 14.30 -25.27 33.83
N VAL A 157 14.02 -24.25 32.99
CA VAL A 157 12.99 -23.24 33.24
C VAL A 157 11.85 -23.25 32.19
N MET A 158 12.08 -23.84 31.00
CA MET A 158 11.07 -23.93 29.95
C MET A 158 9.90 -24.84 30.35
N THR A 159 8.74 -24.57 29.78
CA THR A 159 7.60 -25.51 29.81
C THR A 159 7.88 -26.62 28.79
N LYS A 160 8.03 -27.86 29.27
CA LYS A 160 8.29 -29.07 28.46
C LYS A 160 7.29 -30.19 28.72
N GLU A 161 6.75 -30.28 29.95
CA GLU A 161 5.74 -31.23 30.30
C GLU A 161 4.35 -30.70 29.94
N ASN A 162 3.50 -31.55 29.37
CA ASN A 162 2.15 -31.18 28.90
C ASN A 162 2.17 -30.01 27.93
N LEU A 163 3.17 -29.95 27.04
CA LEU A 163 3.29 -28.91 26.02
C LEU A 163 2.10 -28.98 25.07
N VAL A 164 1.29 -27.92 25.05
CA VAL A 164 0.11 -27.83 24.20
C VAL A 164 0.57 -27.39 22.81
N THR A 165 0.27 -28.17 21.78
CA THR A 165 0.60 -27.92 20.38
C THR A 165 -0.61 -28.09 19.48
N THR A 166 -0.51 -27.63 18.24
CA THR A 166 -1.52 -27.88 17.21
C THR A 166 -0.85 -28.14 15.86
N HIS A 167 -1.65 -28.43 14.82
CA HIS A 167 -1.16 -28.74 13.47
C HIS A 167 -1.51 -27.64 12.47
N GLN A 168 -0.81 -27.59 11.32
CA GLN A 168 -0.95 -26.57 10.28
C GLN A 168 -2.39 -26.32 9.76
N GLN A 169 -3.28 -27.29 9.88
CA GLN A 169 -4.66 -27.22 9.41
C GLN A 169 -5.63 -26.60 10.44
N THR A 170 -5.12 -26.21 11.62
CA THR A 170 -5.96 -25.61 12.67
C THR A 170 -6.30 -24.17 12.30
N ASP A 171 -7.58 -23.87 12.15
CA ASP A 171 -8.05 -22.51 11.95
C ASP A 171 -7.91 -21.65 13.22
N LEU A 172 -7.98 -20.32 13.06
CA LEU A 172 -7.81 -19.39 14.18
C LEU A 172 -8.90 -19.50 15.25
N THR A 173 -10.09 -20.00 14.91
CA THR A 173 -11.18 -20.19 15.87
C THR A 173 -10.88 -21.37 16.76
N ALA A 174 -10.47 -22.50 16.18
CA ALA A 174 -10.02 -23.68 16.91
C ALA A 174 -8.76 -23.36 17.75
N ALA A 175 -7.81 -22.61 17.20
CA ALA A 175 -6.63 -22.17 17.94
C ALA A 175 -7.00 -21.28 19.15
N ALA A 176 -7.97 -20.38 18.98
CA ALA A 176 -8.47 -19.53 20.08
C ALA A 176 -9.07 -20.38 21.21
N GLN A 177 -9.83 -21.41 20.84
CA GLN A 177 -10.41 -22.32 21.82
C GLN A 177 -9.33 -23.10 22.59
N ILE A 178 -8.32 -23.65 21.90
CA ILE A 178 -7.18 -24.33 22.52
C ILE A 178 -6.43 -23.41 23.49
N LEU A 179 -6.14 -22.16 23.09
CA LEU A 179 -5.48 -21.17 23.94
C LEU A 179 -6.30 -20.86 25.20
N GLN A 180 -7.63 -20.71 25.03
CA GLN A 180 -8.55 -20.41 26.13
C GLN A 180 -8.67 -21.58 27.12
N GLU A 181 -8.90 -22.79 26.63
CA GLU A 181 -9.07 -24.01 27.48
C GLU A 181 -7.81 -24.31 28.28
N ASN A 182 -6.62 -24.11 27.68
CA ASN A 182 -5.33 -24.37 28.34
C ASN A 182 -4.76 -23.14 29.07
N LYS A 183 -5.42 -21.97 29.00
CA LYS A 183 -4.98 -20.70 29.63
C LYS A 183 -3.56 -20.29 29.23
N ILE A 184 -3.21 -20.49 27.95
CA ILE A 184 -1.93 -20.14 27.35
C ILE A 184 -2.09 -19.00 26.34
N GLU A 185 -1.01 -18.25 26.09
CA GLU A 185 -1.00 -17.12 25.14
C GLU A 185 -0.31 -17.46 23.82
N LYS A 186 0.38 -18.60 23.77
CA LYS A 186 1.18 -19.05 22.63
C LYS A 186 0.95 -20.53 22.39
N LEU A 187 0.69 -20.87 21.13
CA LEU A 187 0.37 -22.22 20.69
C LEU A 187 1.33 -22.59 19.56
N PRO A 188 2.37 -23.39 19.85
CA PRO A 188 3.25 -23.91 18.81
C PRO A 188 2.48 -24.80 17.82
N VAL A 189 2.79 -24.66 16.55
CA VAL A 189 2.24 -25.45 15.45
C VAL A 189 3.33 -26.38 14.95
N VAL A 190 3.04 -27.68 14.91
CA VAL A 190 4.02 -28.72 14.53
C VAL A 190 3.51 -29.54 13.35
N ASP A 191 4.42 -30.18 12.64
CA ASP A 191 4.11 -31.20 11.64
C ASP A 191 3.91 -32.59 12.28
N ARG A 192 3.75 -33.63 11.44
CA ARG A 192 3.55 -35.01 11.90
C ARG A 192 4.78 -35.60 12.59
N GLU A 193 5.94 -35.08 12.32
CA GLU A 193 7.25 -35.46 12.90
C GLU A 193 7.60 -34.60 14.14
N ASN A 194 6.65 -33.79 14.65
CA ASN A 194 6.86 -32.84 15.75
C ASN A 194 7.89 -31.74 15.46
N ARG A 195 8.15 -31.42 14.18
CA ARG A 195 8.98 -30.26 13.82
C ARG A 195 8.18 -29.00 13.91
N LEU A 196 8.78 -27.96 14.45
CA LEU A 196 8.12 -26.66 14.57
C LEU A 196 7.94 -26.03 13.18
N VAL A 197 6.68 -25.74 12.81
CA VAL A 197 6.31 -25.10 11.55
C VAL A 197 5.68 -23.72 11.73
N GLY A 198 5.29 -23.38 12.98
CA GLY A 198 4.70 -22.09 13.24
C GLY A 198 4.40 -21.85 14.72
N LEU A 199 3.92 -20.64 15.01
CA LEU A 199 3.48 -20.21 16.33
C LEU A 199 2.23 -19.34 16.20
N ILE A 200 1.14 -19.69 16.88
CA ILE A 200 -0.07 -18.86 16.98
C ILE A 200 -0.06 -18.18 18.34
N THR A 201 -0.31 -16.87 18.38
CA THR A 201 -0.42 -16.14 19.64
C THR A 201 -1.82 -15.56 19.86
N TYR A 202 -2.20 -15.38 21.11
CA TYR A 202 -3.46 -14.72 21.49
C TYR A 202 -3.58 -13.32 20.84
N LYS A 203 -2.45 -12.58 20.77
CA LYS A 203 -2.42 -11.26 20.14
C LYS A 203 -2.78 -11.30 18.65
N ASP A 204 -2.34 -12.34 17.94
CA ASP A 204 -2.63 -12.48 16.50
C ASP A 204 -4.11 -12.77 16.27
N ILE A 205 -4.72 -13.59 17.12
CA ILE A 205 -6.16 -13.87 17.07
C ILE A 205 -6.99 -12.62 17.38
N THR A 206 -6.60 -11.84 18.40
CA THR A 206 -7.31 -10.60 18.74
C THR A 206 -7.23 -9.59 17.63
N LYS A 207 -6.03 -9.35 17.09
CA LYS A 207 -5.83 -8.46 15.94
C LYS A 207 -6.63 -8.88 14.70
N ALA A 208 -6.73 -10.18 14.43
CA ALA A 208 -7.53 -10.69 13.33
C ALA A 208 -9.03 -10.38 13.49
N LYS A 209 -9.55 -10.40 14.72
CA LYS A 209 -10.94 -10.01 15.03
C LYS A 209 -11.17 -8.52 14.98
N ASP A 210 -10.19 -7.72 15.37
CA ASP A 210 -10.30 -6.24 15.41
C ASP A 210 -10.29 -5.61 14.02
N LYS A 211 -9.70 -6.26 13.02
CA LYS A 211 -9.55 -5.76 11.65
C LYS A 211 -10.06 -6.76 10.59
N PRO A 212 -11.39 -7.02 10.55
CA PRO A 212 -11.96 -8.01 9.62
C PRO A 212 -11.82 -7.61 8.14
N MET A 213 -11.66 -6.31 7.86
CA MET A 213 -11.49 -5.78 6.51
C MET A 213 -10.03 -5.78 6.03
N ALA A 214 -9.07 -6.24 6.86
CA ALA A 214 -7.67 -6.23 6.48
C ALA A 214 -7.42 -7.01 5.16
N CYS A 215 -6.60 -6.41 4.29
CA CYS A 215 -6.19 -7.01 3.02
C CYS A 215 -5.10 -8.05 3.28
N LYS A 216 -5.46 -9.33 3.19
CA LYS A 216 -4.60 -10.47 3.53
C LYS A 216 -4.44 -11.44 2.37
N ASP A 217 -3.30 -12.12 2.35
CA ASP A 217 -3.05 -13.24 1.46
C ASP A 217 -3.72 -14.53 1.97
N GLU A 218 -3.61 -15.61 1.23
CA GLU A 218 -4.17 -16.93 1.56
C GLU A 218 -3.61 -17.53 2.86
N LYS A 219 -2.42 -17.06 3.29
CA LYS A 219 -1.77 -17.44 4.54
C LYS A 219 -2.15 -16.52 5.71
N GLY A 220 -3.10 -15.60 5.52
CA GLY A 220 -3.54 -14.64 6.53
C GLY A 220 -2.56 -13.51 6.82
N ARG A 221 -1.51 -13.32 5.99
CA ARG A 221 -0.53 -12.25 6.13
C ARG A 221 -0.99 -11.00 5.38
N LEU A 222 -0.68 -9.81 5.91
CA LEU A 222 -0.99 -8.56 5.22
C LEU A 222 -0.35 -8.53 3.82
N ARG A 223 -1.11 -8.05 2.83
CA ARG A 223 -0.60 -7.85 1.47
C ARG A 223 0.21 -6.57 1.38
N VAL A 224 1.27 -6.63 0.57
CA VAL A 224 2.17 -5.52 0.31
C VAL A 224 2.74 -5.61 -1.10
N ALA A 225 2.78 -4.48 -1.80
CA ALA A 225 3.49 -4.35 -3.07
C ALA A 225 4.79 -3.56 -2.88
N ALA A 226 5.70 -3.63 -3.85
CA ALA A 226 6.95 -2.88 -3.82
C ALA A 226 7.30 -2.33 -5.20
N GLY A 227 7.78 -1.08 -5.21
CA GLY A 227 8.22 -0.39 -6.42
C GLY A 227 9.61 -0.83 -6.87
N VAL A 228 9.78 -0.98 -8.17
CA VAL A 228 11.08 -1.15 -8.85
C VAL A 228 11.19 -0.16 -10.00
N GLY A 229 12.42 0.10 -10.44
CA GLY A 229 12.69 0.92 -11.62
C GLY A 229 12.98 0.08 -12.87
N VAL A 230 13.66 0.72 -13.83
CA VAL A 230 14.13 0.09 -15.09
C VAL A 230 15.66 0.11 -15.18
N THR A 231 16.33 -0.01 -14.06
CA THR A 231 17.78 0.02 -13.89
C THR A 231 18.40 -1.36 -13.97
N GLY A 232 19.76 -1.43 -13.93
CA GLY A 232 20.50 -2.68 -13.97
C GLY A 232 20.23 -3.58 -12.75
N ASP A 233 19.91 -3.00 -11.59
CA ASP A 233 19.63 -3.70 -10.32
C ASP A 233 18.17 -4.21 -10.20
N THR A 234 17.31 -3.94 -11.17
CA THR A 234 15.87 -4.27 -11.11
C THR A 234 15.63 -5.76 -10.82
N MET A 235 16.35 -6.65 -11.48
CA MET A 235 16.15 -8.10 -11.30
C MET A 235 16.67 -8.60 -9.95
N GLU A 236 17.81 -8.13 -9.47
CA GLU A 236 18.33 -8.43 -8.14
C GLU A 236 17.36 -7.96 -7.05
N ARG A 237 16.82 -6.74 -7.20
CA ARG A 237 15.81 -6.16 -6.32
C ARG A 237 14.52 -6.99 -6.33
N ALA A 238 14.02 -7.36 -7.51
CA ALA A 238 12.84 -8.21 -7.64
C ALA A 238 13.02 -9.57 -6.94
N GLN A 239 14.17 -10.22 -7.11
CA GLN A 239 14.50 -11.47 -6.44
C GLN A 239 14.47 -11.33 -4.91
N ALA A 240 15.09 -10.29 -4.37
CA ALA A 240 15.10 -10.02 -2.92
C ALA A 240 13.70 -9.75 -2.37
N LEU A 241 12.87 -9.00 -3.11
CA LEU A 241 11.48 -8.70 -2.75
C LEU A 241 10.59 -9.96 -2.76
N VAL A 242 10.75 -10.82 -3.77
CA VAL A 242 10.03 -12.10 -3.85
C VAL A 242 10.45 -13.03 -2.70
N ALA A 243 11.75 -13.10 -2.38
CA ALA A 243 12.25 -13.87 -1.24
C ALA A 243 11.70 -13.34 0.11
N ALA A 244 11.44 -12.02 0.21
CA ALA A 244 10.80 -11.41 1.37
C ALA A 244 9.27 -11.62 1.41
N GLY A 245 8.66 -12.16 0.34
CA GLY A 245 7.25 -12.52 0.23
C GLY A 245 6.35 -11.39 -0.27
N VAL A 246 6.86 -10.48 -1.13
CA VAL A 246 6.05 -9.43 -1.77
C VAL A 246 4.90 -10.04 -2.56
N ASP A 247 3.72 -9.41 -2.55
CA ASP A 247 2.53 -9.90 -3.26
C ASP A 247 2.46 -9.39 -4.71
N ALA A 248 3.03 -8.23 -5.00
CA ALA A 248 3.13 -7.68 -6.36
C ALA A 248 4.34 -6.76 -6.51
N ILE A 249 4.88 -6.70 -7.72
CA ILE A 249 5.88 -5.71 -8.14
C ILE A 249 5.19 -4.58 -8.89
N VAL A 250 5.62 -3.35 -8.62
CA VAL A 250 5.18 -2.15 -9.36
C VAL A 250 6.37 -1.58 -10.13
N ILE A 251 6.39 -1.74 -11.44
CA ILE A 251 7.35 -1.05 -12.31
C ILE A 251 6.90 0.41 -12.41
N ASP A 252 7.55 1.28 -11.64
CA ASP A 252 7.13 2.65 -11.37
C ASP A 252 8.07 3.66 -12.03
N THR A 253 7.63 4.26 -13.15
CA THR A 253 8.39 5.18 -13.97
C THR A 253 7.60 6.46 -14.27
N ALA A 254 8.28 7.52 -14.71
CA ALA A 254 7.62 8.75 -15.15
C ALA A 254 6.86 8.53 -16.48
N HIS A 255 7.28 7.54 -17.30
CA HIS A 255 6.66 7.21 -18.58
C HIS A 255 6.69 5.70 -18.82
N GLY A 256 5.57 5.02 -18.52
CA GLY A 256 5.42 3.58 -18.63
C GLY A 256 5.38 3.04 -20.06
N HIS A 257 4.96 3.86 -21.03
CA HIS A 257 4.89 3.47 -22.44
C HIS A 257 6.24 3.62 -23.13
N SER A 258 7.21 2.82 -22.74
CA SER A 258 8.58 2.88 -23.26
C SER A 258 9.22 1.48 -23.40
N ALA A 259 10.16 1.34 -24.32
CA ALA A 259 10.85 0.07 -24.61
C ALA A 259 11.57 -0.50 -23.38
N GLY A 260 12.19 0.35 -22.56
CA GLY A 260 12.89 -0.07 -21.35
C GLY A 260 11.95 -0.67 -20.31
N VAL A 261 10.74 -0.13 -20.19
CA VAL A 261 9.69 -0.66 -19.27
C VAL A 261 9.21 -2.03 -19.74
N ILE A 262 8.94 -2.20 -21.05
CA ILE A 262 8.52 -3.49 -21.60
C ILE A 262 9.60 -4.56 -21.42
N GLY A 263 10.87 -4.22 -21.67
CA GLY A 263 11.98 -5.16 -21.43
C GLY A 263 11.99 -5.66 -19.99
N LYS A 264 11.82 -4.76 -19.01
CA LYS A 264 11.78 -5.13 -17.59
C LYS A 264 10.51 -5.89 -17.19
N LEU A 265 9.37 -5.57 -17.78
CA LEU A 265 8.14 -6.34 -17.61
C LEU A 265 8.34 -7.79 -18.03
N HIS A 266 8.90 -8.02 -19.23
CA HIS A 266 9.20 -9.36 -19.73
C HIS A 266 10.22 -10.09 -18.84
N ASP A 267 11.32 -9.42 -18.42
CA ASP A 267 12.32 -9.99 -17.54
C ASP A 267 11.70 -10.49 -16.21
N VAL A 268 10.85 -9.64 -15.57
CA VAL A 268 10.20 -9.97 -14.29
C VAL A 268 9.18 -11.10 -14.47
N LYS A 269 8.31 -11.03 -15.49
CA LYS A 269 7.30 -12.08 -15.74
C LYS A 269 7.94 -13.41 -16.14
N ALA A 270 9.06 -13.40 -16.85
CA ALA A 270 9.79 -14.63 -17.19
C ALA A 270 10.42 -15.29 -15.94
N ALA A 271 10.93 -14.48 -15.00
CA ALA A 271 11.53 -14.99 -13.76
C ALA A 271 10.49 -15.41 -12.71
N PHE A 272 9.34 -14.73 -12.67
CA PHE A 272 8.28 -14.90 -11.67
C PHE A 272 6.89 -14.92 -12.35
N PRO A 273 6.50 -16.00 -13.05
CA PRO A 273 5.25 -16.05 -13.85
C PRO A 273 3.98 -15.81 -13.03
N ASP A 274 3.96 -16.27 -11.78
CA ASP A 274 2.80 -16.19 -10.88
C ASP A 274 2.71 -14.87 -10.11
N LEU A 275 3.72 -13.99 -10.22
CA LEU A 275 3.75 -12.72 -9.53
C LEU A 275 3.02 -11.65 -10.36
N ASP A 276 2.11 -10.93 -9.72
CA ASP A 276 1.45 -9.79 -10.36
C ASP A 276 2.42 -8.63 -10.57
N VAL A 277 2.41 -8.06 -11.76
CA VAL A 277 3.21 -6.89 -12.14
C VAL A 277 2.32 -5.75 -12.58
N VAL A 278 2.33 -4.69 -11.79
CA VAL A 278 1.68 -3.41 -12.10
C VAL A 278 2.66 -2.53 -12.85
N VAL A 279 2.22 -1.88 -13.92
CA VAL A 279 3.09 -1.02 -14.73
C VAL A 279 2.55 0.39 -14.84
N GLY A 280 3.38 1.39 -14.66
CA GLY A 280 3.04 2.80 -14.82
C GLY A 280 4.24 3.73 -14.83
N ASN A 281 3.97 5.06 -15.02
CA ASN A 281 2.67 5.66 -15.23
C ASN A 281 2.39 5.85 -16.72
N ILE A 282 1.11 5.77 -17.05
CA ILE A 282 0.60 6.03 -18.40
C ILE A 282 -0.54 7.05 -18.34
N ALA A 283 -0.97 7.55 -19.50
CA ALA A 283 -2.08 8.50 -19.58
C ALA A 283 -3.04 8.25 -20.77
N THR A 284 -2.83 7.17 -21.53
CA THR A 284 -3.62 6.88 -22.75
C THR A 284 -4.04 5.42 -22.82
N GLY A 285 -5.18 5.17 -23.46
CA GLY A 285 -5.69 3.83 -23.72
C GLY A 285 -4.78 3.00 -24.61
N GLU A 286 -4.09 3.65 -25.58
CA GLU A 286 -3.07 3.00 -26.42
C GLU A 286 -1.95 2.38 -25.56
N ALA A 287 -1.40 3.18 -24.64
CA ALA A 287 -0.38 2.69 -23.72
C ALA A 287 -0.88 1.56 -22.83
N ALA A 288 -2.11 1.66 -22.33
CA ALA A 288 -2.70 0.62 -21.50
C ALA A 288 -2.82 -0.71 -22.26
N LYS A 289 -3.39 -0.68 -23.45
CA LYS A 289 -3.51 -1.87 -24.29
C LYS A 289 -2.15 -2.49 -24.60
N PHE A 290 -1.19 -1.65 -24.97
CA PHE A 290 0.18 -2.10 -25.26
C PHE A 290 0.82 -2.81 -24.05
N LEU A 291 0.69 -2.26 -22.82
CA LEU A 291 1.22 -2.90 -21.62
C LEU A 291 0.52 -4.22 -21.28
N VAL A 292 -0.79 -4.28 -21.42
CA VAL A 292 -1.58 -5.48 -21.15
C VAL A 292 -1.27 -6.59 -22.15
N ASP A 293 -1.15 -6.26 -23.43
CA ASP A 293 -0.75 -7.20 -24.49
C ASP A 293 0.67 -7.77 -24.24
N ASN A 294 1.50 -7.06 -23.45
CA ASN A 294 2.85 -7.49 -23.04
C ASN A 294 2.90 -8.11 -21.62
N GLY A 295 1.75 -8.39 -21.00
CA GLY A 295 1.68 -9.17 -19.77
C GLY A 295 1.58 -8.39 -18.47
N ALA A 296 1.23 -7.10 -18.50
CA ALA A 296 0.93 -6.35 -17.28
C ALA A 296 -0.36 -6.87 -16.62
N ASP A 297 -0.35 -7.04 -15.30
CA ASP A 297 -1.49 -7.50 -14.50
C ASP A 297 -2.32 -6.34 -13.93
N ALA A 298 -1.83 -5.13 -14.02
CA ALA A 298 -2.55 -3.86 -13.79
C ALA A 298 -1.79 -2.71 -14.43
N VAL A 299 -2.48 -1.62 -14.72
CA VAL A 299 -1.86 -0.39 -15.20
C VAL A 299 -2.12 0.76 -14.25
N LYS A 300 -1.11 1.63 -14.08
CA LYS A 300 -1.20 2.80 -13.21
C LYS A 300 -1.24 4.08 -14.03
N VAL A 301 -2.32 4.87 -13.86
CA VAL A 301 -2.68 5.99 -14.72
C VAL A 301 -2.48 7.31 -14.02
N GLY A 302 -1.62 8.17 -14.60
CA GLY A 302 -1.39 9.53 -14.10
C GLY A 302 -0.04 10.08 -14.50
N ILE A 303 -0.01 11.00 -15.47
CA ILE A 303 1.17 11.76 -15.87
C ILE A 303 0.98 13.22 -15.43
N GLY A 304 1.68 13.59 -14.33
CA GLY A 304 1.72 14.94 -13.80
C GLY A 304 0.50 15.45 -13.00
N PRO A 305 -0.47 14.65 -12.51
CA PRO A 305 -1.59 15.17 -11.73
C PRO A 305 -1.26 15.37 -10.24
N GLY A 306 -0.16 14.83 -9.73
CA GLY A 306 0.20 14.89 -8.31
C GLY A 306 0.46 16.34 -7.83
N SER A 307 0.14 16.61 -6.56
CA SER A 307 0.23 17.97 -5.96
C SER A 307 1.67 18.52 -5.89
N ILE A 308 2.67 17.63 -5.98
CA ILE A 308 4.11 17.98 -5.91
C ILE A 308 4.82 17.69 -7.25
N CYS A 309 4.07 17.35 -8.29
CA CYS A 309 4.61 17.06 -9.63
C CYS A 309 4.62 18.33 -10.50
N THR A 310 5.72 18.57 -11.18
CA THR A 310 5.87 19.70 -12.13
C THR A 310 6.12 19.24 -13.57
N THR A 311 5.97 17.96 -13.87
CA THR A 311 6.19 17.38 -15.21
C THR A 311 5.41 18.14 -16.30
N ARG A 312 4.14 18.48 -16.05
CA ARG A 312 3.31 19.21 -17.03
C ARG A 312 3.81 20.62 -17.29
N VAL A 313 4.45 21.25 -16.31
CA VAL A 313 5.01 22.61 -16.44
C VAL A 313 6.41 22.56 -17.05
N VAL A 314 7.24 21.63 -16.63
CA VAL A 314 8.64 21.52 -17.05
C VAL A 314 8.78 20.86 -18.42
N ALA A 315 8.09 19.75 -18.63
CA ALA A 315 8.16 18.97 -19.87
C ALA A 315 7.02 19.29 -20.88
N GLY A 316 5.93 19.94 -20.41
CA GLY A 316 4.77 20.25 -21.25
C GLY A 316 3.94 19.02 -21.64
N VAL A 317 4.09 17.89 -20.91
CA VAL A 317 3.47 16.61 -21.23
C VAL A 317 2.52 16.19 -20.13
N GLY A 318 1.36 15.63 -20.50
CA GLY A 318 0.37 15.08 -19.59
C GLY A 318 -1.02 15.08 -20.19
N VAL A 319 -1.92 14.35 -19.55
CA VAL A 319 -3.36 14.33 -19.86
C VAL A 319 -4.11 14.65 -18.57
N PRO A 320 -5.11 15.52 -18.56
CA PRO A 320 -5.98 15.76 -17.40
C PRO A 320 -6.57 14.45 -16.87
N GLN A 321 -6.56 14.30 -15.55
CA GLN A 321 -6.63 12.98 -14.91
C GLN A 321 -7.93 12.22 -15.17
N LEU A 322 -9.06 12.91 -15.19
CA LEU A 322 -10.36 12.25 -15.43
C LEU A 322 -10.42 11.68 -16.85
N THR A 323 -9.98 12.46 -17.84
CA THR A 323 -9.89 12.02 -19.24
C THR A 323 -8.94 10.83 -19.38
N ALA A 324 -7.75 10.88 -18.74
CA ALA A 324 -6.78 9.79 -18.79
C ALA A 324 -7.35 8.47 -18.25
N ILE A 325 -8.05 8.54 -17.10
CA ILE A 325 -8.70 7.36 -16.49
C ILE A 325 -9.73 6.77 -17.44
N TYR A 326 -10.61 7.61 -17.98
CA TYR A 326 -11.69 7.15 -18.87
C TYR A 326 -11.17 6.57 -20.18
N ASP A 327 -10.16 7.18 -20.79
CA ASP A 327 -9.53 6.68 -22.03
C ASP A 327 -8.91 5.30 -21.81
N VAL A 328 -8.18 5.12 -20.71
CA VAL A 328 -7.61 3.82 -20.31
C VAL A 328 -8.72 2.79 -20.00
N TYR A 329 -9.75 3.18 -19.25
CA TYR A 329 -10.88 2.32 -18.93
C TYR A 329 -11.55 1.77 -20.20
N LYS A 330 -11.82 2.66 -21.17
CA LYS A 330 -12.42 2.27 -22.46
C LYS A 330 -11.52 1.31 -23.25
N ALA A 331 -10.21 1.53 -23.23
CA ALA A 331 -9.27 0.63 -23.92
C ALA A 331 -9.16 -0.75 -23.27
N LEU A 332 -9.44 -0.85 -21.99
CA LEU A 332 -9.39 -2.12 -21.23
C LEU A 332 -10.74 -2.83 -21.12
N GLU A 333 -11.82 -2.30 -21.71
CA GLU A 333 -13.12 -2.97 -21.71
C GLU A 333 -13.02 -4.40 -22.26
N GLY A 334 -13.60 -5.35 -21.54
CA GLY A 334 -13.55 -6.78 -21.91
C GLY A 334 -12.28 -7.51 -21.46
N THR A 335 -11.34 -6.81 -20.81
CA THR A 335 -10.20 -7.45 -20.13
C THR A 335 -10.49 -7.60 -18.63
N ASP A 336 -9.72 -8.47 -17.97
CA ASP A 336 -9.73 -8.65 -16.51
C ASP A 336 -8.67 -7.79 -15.80
N VAL A 337 -7.98 -6.91 -16.53
CA VAL A 337 -6.88 -6.08 -16.03
C VAL A 337 -7.42 -4.78 -15.43
N PRO A 338 -7.23 -4.55 -14.11
CA PRO A 338 -7.68 -3.32 -13.46
C PRO A 338 -6.75 -2.14 -13.75
N LEU A 339 -7.28 -0.94 -13.57
CA LEU A 339 -6.51 0.30 -13.60
C LEU A 339 -6.49 0.98 -12.23
N ILE A 340 -5.35 1.54 -11.86
CA ILE A 340 -5.11 2.31 -10.64
C ILE A 340 -5.03 3.78 -11.02
N ALA A 341 -5.96 4.60 -10.54
CA ALA A 341 -5.95 6.05 -10.77
C ALA A 341 -4.99 6.74 -9.81
N ASP A 342 -3.84 7.22 -10.32
CA ASP A 342 -2.75 7.76 -9.50
C ASP A 342 -2.65 9.28 -9.62
N GLY A 343 -2.96 9.97 -8.52
CA GLY A 343 -2.73 11.40 -8.34
C GLY A 343 -3.93 12.32 -8.64
N GLY A 344 -3.77 13.59 -8.24
CA GLY A 344 -4.77 14.63 -8.40
C GLY A 344 -5.90 14.62 -7.37
N LEU A 345 -5.92 13.67 -6.43
CA LEU A 345 -6.96 13.49 -5.43
C LEU A 345 -6.71 14.40 -4.21
N ARG A 346 -7.69 15.23 -3.86
CA ARG A 346 -7.64 16.15 -2.71
C ARG A 346 -8.73 15.87 -1.69
N TYR A 347 -9.88 15.38 -2.15
CA TYR A 347 -11.08 15.11 -1.37
C TYR A 347 -11.64 13.71 -1.66
N SER A 348 -12.49 13.21 -0.79
CA SER A 348 -13.22 11.95 -1.02
C SER A 348 -14.09 12.01 -2.28
N GLY A 349 -14.64 13.19 -2.63
CA GLY A 349 -15.39 13.38 -3.88
C GLY A 349 -14.56 13.13 -5.15
N ASP A 350 -13.24 13.45 -5.12
CA ASP A 350 -12.35 13.14 -6.24
C ASP A 350 -12.14 11.62 -6.38
N VAL A 351 -12.09 10.90 -5.25
CA VAL A 351 -12.04 9.42 -5.25
C VAL A 351 -13.29 8.85 -5.92
N VAL A 352 -14.49 9.35 -5.58
CA VAL A 352 -15.74 8.89 -6.21
C VAL A 352 -15.70 9.13 -7.71
N LYS A 353 -15.26 10.32 -8.15
CA LYS A 353 -15.14 10.67 -9.57
C LYS A 353 -14.12 9.79 -10.31
N ALA A 354 -12.96 9.52 -9.70
CA ALA A 354 -11.93 8.65 -10.28
C ALA A 354 -12.45 7.22 -10.51
N LEU A 355 -13.14 6.66 -9.50
CA LEU A 355 -13.75 5.34 -9.61
C LEU A 355 -14.90 5.33 -10.61
N ALA A 356 -15.77 6.36 -10.61
CA ALA A 356 -16.86 6.47 -11.59
C ALA A 356 -16.36 6.59 -13.03
N ALA A 357 -15.19 7.19 -13.26
CA ALA A 357 -14.56 7.26 -14.58
C ALA A 357 -13.93 5.93 -15.05
N GLY A 358 -13.94 4.89 -14.23
CA GLY A 358 -13.46 3.57 -14.59
C GLY A 358 -12.27 3.07 -13.74
N GLY A 359 -11.81 3.85 -12.74
CA GLY A 359 -10.79 3.40 -11.79
C GLY A 359 -11.24 2.17 -11.01
N SER A 360 -10.41 1.13 -10.93
CA SER A 360 -10.64 0.01 -10.03
C SER A 360 -10.21 0.35 -8.61
N SER A 361 -9.10 1.07 -8.49
CA SER A 361 -8.60 1.61 -7.22
C SER A 361 -7.92 2.96 -7.46
N VAL A 362 -7.61 3.66 -6.38
CA VAL A 362 -6.94 4.97 -6.42
C VAL A 362 -5.63 4.94 -5.64
N MET A 363 -4.57 5.53 -6.20
CA MET A 363 -3.32 5.71 -5.48
C MET A 363 -3.29 7.09 -4.83
N ILE A 364 -3.04 7.11 -3.52
CA ILE A 364 -3.03 8.31 -2.69
C ILE A 364 -1.63 8.60 -2.15
N GLY A 365 -1.19 9.83 -2.28
CA GLY A 365 0.07 10.35 -1.75
C GLY A 365 -0.19 11.44 -0.71
N SER A 366 -0.51 12.66 -1.16
CA SER A 366 -0.74 13.84 -0.29
C SER A 366 -1.85 13.63 0.76
N LEU A 367 -2.84 12.82 0.45
CA LEU A 367 -3.94 12.54 1.39
C LEU A 367 -3.46 11.82 2.67
N VAL A 368 -2.42 10.99 2.57
CA VAL A 368 -1.86 10.22 3.69
C VAL A 368 -0.44 10.65 4.09
N ALA A 369 0.22 11.52 3.32
CA ALA A 369 1.58 11.99 3.66
C ALA A 369 1.66 12.73 5.01
N GLY A 370 0.55 13.31 5.48
CA GLY A 370 0.46 13.98 6.78
C GLY A 370 0.16 13.07 7.97
N THR A 371 0.02 11.76 7.76
CA THR A 371 -0.34 10.84 8.84
C THR A 371 0.87 10.42 9.68
N GLU A 372 0.59 9.87 10.86
CA GLU A 372 1.61 9.40 11.80
C GLU A 372 2.51 8.33 11.18
N GLU A 373 1.92 7.43 10.41
CA GLU A 373 2.58 6.26 9.82
C GLU A 373 3.40 6.57 8.57
N SER A 374 3.28 7.78 7.98
CA SER A 374 4.13 8.19 6.88
C SER A 374 5.57 8.44 7.34
N PRO A 375 6.61 8.08 6.54
CA PRO A 375 8.01 8.22 6.96
C PRO A 375 8.55 9.64 6.94
N GLY A 376 7.83 10.61 6.37
CA GLY A 376 8.25 12.02 6.33
C GLY A 376 8.49 12.60 7.72
N ASP A 377 9.50 13.47 7.85
CA ASP A 377 9.86 14.11 9.11
C ASP A 377 8.73 14.99 9.67
N THR A 378 8.56 14.96 10.98
CA THR A 378 7.62 15.86 11.66
C THR A 378 8.25 17.24 11.83
N ILE A 379 7.57 18.27 11.34
CA ILE A 379 8.00 19.67 11.36
C ILE A 379 7.03 20.47 12.22
N ILE A 380 7.57 21.26 13.17
CA ILE A 380 6.79 22.25 13.93
C ILE A 380 6.96 23.62 13.27
N PHE A 381 5.87 24.21 12.80
CA PHE A 381 5.88 25.52 12.18
C PHE A 381 4.66 26.33 12.63
N ASN A 382 4.89 27.56 13.11
CA ASN A 382 3.85 28.43 13.67
C ASN A 382 2.96 27.73 14.71
N GLY A 383 3.55 26.90 15.57
CA GLY A 383 2.84 26.16 16.63
C GLY A 383 1.99 24.97 16.14
N ARG A 384 2.01 24.65 14.85
CA ARG A 384 1.29 23.51 14.26
C ARG A 384 2.25 22.42 13.79
N LYS A 385 1.79 21.16 13.82
CA LYS A 385 2.53 20.02 13.29
C LYS A 385 2.30 19.87 11.79
N PHE A 386 3.39 19.62 11.07
CA PHE A 386 3.41 19.27 9.65
C PHE A 386 4.27 18.02 9.44
N LYS A 387 4.13 17.38 8.30
CA LYS A 387 5.03 16.34 7.84
C LYS A 387 5.71 16.79 6.55
N SER A 388 6.99 16.44 6.38
CA SER A 388 7.68 16.65 5.10
C SER A 388 7.03 15.80 4.02
N TYR A 389 6.86 16.37 2.83
CA TYR A 389 6.29 15.69 1.67
C TYR A 389 7.00 16.16 0.41
N ARG A 390 7.52 15.23 -0.39
CA ARG A 390 8.26 15.58 -1.60
C ARG A 390 7.92 14.68 -2.76
N GLY A 391 8.02 15.26 -3.98
CA GLY A 391 7.93 14.52 -5.22
C GLY A 391 9.18 13.69 -5.46
N MET A 392 9.01 12.53 -6.08
CA MET A 392 10.13 11.67 -6.48
C MET A 392 11.02 12.34 -7.52
N GLY A 393 10.51 13.34 -8.26
CA GLY A 393 11.26 14.19 -9.18
C GLY A 393 11.83 15.45 -8.54
N SER A 394 11.78 15.64 -7.22
CA SER A 394 12.43 16.75 -6.54
C SER A 394 13.93 16.55 -6.47
N LEU A 395 14.69 17.65 -6.36
CA LEU A 395 16.17 17.57 -6.22
C LEU A 395 16.54 16.73 -4.99
N GLU A 396 15.85 16.94 -3.86
CA GLU A 396 16.11 16.24 -2.61
C GLU A 396 15.90 14.73 -2.72
N ALA A 397 14.92 14.27 -3.51
CA ALA A 397 14.69 12.85 -3.75
C ALA A 397 15.71 12.26 -4.72
N MET A 398 16.10 13.02 -5.77
CA MET A 398 17.07 12.58 -6.77
C MET A 398 18.53 12.59 -6.26
N GLU A 399 18.87 13.45 -5.31
CA GLU A 399 20.22 13.55 -4.75
C GLU A 399 20.57 12.45 -3.74
N GLN A 400 19.60 11.71 -3.24
CA GLN A 400 19.86 10.58 -2.34
C GLN A 400 20.72 9.51 -3.03
N LYS A 401 21.53 8.78 -2.25
CA LYS A 401 22.44 7.74 -2.76
C LYS A 401 21.73 6.68 -3.60
N ASN A 402 20.50 6.32 -3.21
CA ASN A 402 19.62 5.39 -3.93
C ASN A 402 18.41 6.15 -4.49
N GLY A 403 18.62 7.37 -4.97
CA GLY A 403 17.56 8.29 -5.35
C GLY A 403 16.83 7.91 -6.63
N SER A 404 15.82 8.70 -6.97
CA SER A 404 14.85 8.46 -8.04
C SER A 404 15.26 8.98 -9.43
N ARG A 405 16.56 9.20 -9.68
CA ARG A 405 17.06 9.73 -10.97
C ARG A 405 16.65 8.88 -12.17
N ASP A 406 16.66 7.56 -12.00
CA ASP A 406 16.26 6.60 -13.04
C ASP A 406 14.78 6.71 -13.43
N ARG A 407 13.90 7.08 -12.50
CA ARG A 407 12.49 7.33 -12.77
C ARG A 407 12.28 8.42 -13.83
N TYR A 408 13.20 9.40 -13.87
CA TYR A 408 13.18 10.56 -14.76
C TYR A 408 14.27 10.49 -15.85
N PHE A 409 14.82 9.29 -16.11
CA PHE A 409 15.84 9.07 -17.16
C PHE A 409 17.11 9.91 -17.00
N GLN A 410 17.50 10.22 -15.75
CA GLN A 410 18.65 11.08 -15.42
C GLN A 410 19.77 10.37 -14.66
N ASN A 411 19.87 9.04 -14.76
CA ASN A 411 20.88 8.23 -14.08
C ASN A 411 22.33 8.62 -14.41
N ASP A 412 22.59 9.03 -15.64
CA ASP A 412 23.93 9.36 -16.13
C ASP A 412 24.42 10.75 -15.66
N ILE A 413 23.53 11.56 -15.08
CA ILE A 413 23.84 12.90 -14.62
C ILE A 413 24.48 12.82 -13.23
N ARG A 414 25.82 12.97 -13.15
CA ARG A 414 26.56 12.94 -11.87
C ARG A 414 26.53 14.27 -11.11
N ASP A 415 26.48 15.40 -11.82
CA ASP A 415 26.46 16.72 -11.24
C ASP A 415 25.01 17.12 -10.87
N ALA A 416 24.73 17.25 -9.58
CA ALA A 416 23.42 17.64 -9.06
C ALA A 416 22.89 18.95 -9.65
N LYS A 417 23.78 19.89 -10.00
CA LYS A 417 23.41 21.17 -10.62
C LYS A 417 22.90 21.04 -12.05
N LYS A 418 23.09 19.89 -12.68
CA LYS A 418 22.61 19.57 -14.03
C LYS A 418 21.33 18.75 -14.04
N LEU A 419 20.83 18.33 -12.88
CA LEU A 419 19.54 17.65 -12.76
C LEU A 419 18.42 18.62 -13.14
N VAL A 420 17.43 18.13 -13.88
CA VAL A 420 16.20 18.84 -14.20
C VAL A 420 15.06 18.27 -13.37
N PRO A 421 14.66 18.93 -12.28
CA PRO A 421 13.60 18.41 -11.41
C PRO A 421 12.23 18.51 -12.07
N GLU A 422 11.43 17.48 -11.91
CA GLU A 422 10.03 17.42 -12.30
C GLU A 422 9.10 17.28 -11.07
N GLY A 423 9.55 17.76 -9.93
CA GLY A 423 8.83 17.76 -8.67
C GLY A 423 9.43 18.73 -7.67
N ILE A 424 8.66 19.01 -6.64
CA ILE A 424 9.04 19.92 -5.55
C ILE A 424 8.99 19.19 -4.21
N ALA A 425 9.69 19.75 -3.21
CA ALA A 425 9.57 19.39 -1.81
C ALA A 425 8.75 20.45 -1.06
N GLY A 426 7.99 20.02 -0.08
CA GLY A 426 7.16 20.88 0.75
C GLY A 426 6.77 20.19 2.06
N ARG A 427 5.73 20.67 2.67
CA ARG A 427 5.14 20.11 3.89
C ARG A 427 3.63 20.04 3.77
N VAL A 428 3.03 19.06 4.43
CA VAL A 428 1.58 18.90 4.55
C VAL A 428 1.16 18.95 6.01
N PRO A 429 -0.03 19.45 6.35
CA PRO A 429 -0.53 19.43 7.71
C PRO A 429 -0.55 18.00 8.27
N TYR A 430 -0.24 17.84 9.56
CA TYR A 430 -0.42 16.59 10.27
C TYR A 430 -1.92 16.25 10.36
N LYS A 431 -2.28 15.00 10.06
CA LYS A 431 -3.67 14.55 9.88
C LYS A 431 -4.09 13.41 10.83
N GLY A 432 -3.32 13.14 11.89
CA GLY A 432 -3.58 11.99 12.76
C GLY A 432 -3.14 10.67 12.14
N THR A 433 -3.89 9.61 12.36
CA THR A 433 -3.58 8.25 11.88
C THR A 433 -4.14 7.97 10.49
N VAL A 434 -3.56 6.99 9.79
CA VAL A 434 -4.10 6.47 8.52
C VAL A 434 -5.53 5.98 8.70
N GLN A 435 -5.83 5.31 9.81
CA GLN A 435 -7.18 4.82 10.12
C GLN A 435 -8.22 5.95 10.09
N GLU A 436 -7.93 7.09 10.73
CA GLU A 436 -8.82 8.26 10.76
C GLU A 436 -9.04 8.84 9.35
N VAL A 437 -7.96 8.97 8.57
CA VAL A 437 -8.04 9.49 7.20
C VAL A 437 -8.84 8.55 6.29
N ILE A 438 -8.55 7.25 6.32
CA ILE A 438 -9.26 6.26 5.50
C ILE A 438 -10.73 6.17 5.90
N TYR A 439 -11.05 6.26 7.18
CA TYR A 439 -12.44 6.31 7.65
C TYR A 439 -13.24 7.45 7.00
N GLN A 440 -12.67 8.66 6.94
CA GLN A 440 -13.30 9.81 6.29
C GLN A 440 -13.43 9.62 4.77
N LEU A 441 -12.39 9.11 4.12
CA LEU A 441 -12.42 8.86 2.66
C LEU A 441 -13.45 7.79 2.30
N VAL A 442 -13.51 6.70 3.07
CA VAL A 442 -14.52 5.63 2.91
C VAL A 442 -15.93 6.18 3.14
N GLY A 443 -16.12 7.01 4.16
CA GLY A 443 -17.40 7.66 4.42
C GLY A 443 -17.90 8.50 3.25
N GLY A 444 -17.02 9.34 2.69
CA GLY A 444 -17.33 10.15 1.50
C GLY A 444 -17.59 9.31 0.25
N LEU A 445 -16.79 8.23 0.04
CA LEU A 445 -17.01 7.29 -1.06
C LEU A 445 -18.39 6.61 -0.96
N ARG A 446 -18.73 6.08 0.21
CA ARG A 446 -20.04 5.46 0.46
C ARG A 446 -21.20 6.42 0.21
N SER A 447 -21.06 7.68 0.64
CA SER A 447 -22.07 8.72 0.37
C SER A 447 -22.24 8.97 -1.13
N GLY A 448 -21.12 9.13 -1.86
CA GLY A 448 -21.15 9.34 -3.32
C GLY A 448 -21.79 8.16 -4.06
N MET A 449 -21.44 6.92 -3.68
CA MET A 449 -22.08 5.72 -4.25
C MET A 449 -23.57 5.67 -3.95
N GLY A 450 -23.98 6.01 -2.72
CA GLY A 450 -25.39 6.11 -2.35
C GLY A 450 -26.16 7.12 -3.19
N TYR A 451 -25.60 8.32 -3.40
CA TYR A 451 -26.23 9.33 -4.29
C TYR A 451 -26.33 8.87 -5.75
N CYS A 452 -25.40 8.06 -6.23
CA CYS A 452 -25.40 7.55 -7.59
C CYS A 452 -26.22 6.25 -7.75
N GLY A 453 -26.77 5.68 -6.67
CA GLY A 453 -27.47 4.38 -6.70
C GLY A 453 -26.55 3.21 -7.02
N ALA A 454 -25.26 3.32 -6.72
CA ALA A 454 -24.24 2.32 -7.04
C ALA A 454 -24.00 1.39 -5.84
N ALA A 455 -24.45 0.13 -5.93
CA ALA A 455 -24.27 -0.85 -4.88
C ALA A 455 -22.81 -1.37 -4.75
N SER A 456 -22.01 -1.26 -5.82
CA SER A 456 -20.62 -1.68 -5.88
C SER A 456 -19.80 -0.69 -6.72
N ILE A 457 -18.46 -0.78 -6.64
CA ILE A 457 -17.56 0.03 -7.49
C ILE A 457 -17.81 -0.24 -8.97
N GLY A 458 -18.04 -1.49 -9.36
CA GLY A 458 -18.42 -1.83 -10.74
C GLY A 458 -19.73 -1.14 -11.20
N ASN A 459 -20.72 -1.02 -10.33
CA ASN A 459 -21.94 -0.28 -10.64
C ASN A 459 -21.70 1.23 -10.76
N LEU A 460 -20.72 1.76 -10.02
CA LEU A 460 -20.38 3.19 -10.06
C LEU A 460 -19.83 3.61 -11.43
N HIS A 461 -19.24 2.72 -12.21
CA HIS A 461 -18.79 2.98 -13.59
C HIS A 461 -19.95 3.40 -14.53
N ASN A 462 -21.20 3.12 -14.15
CA ASN A 462 -22.39 3.55 -14.91
C ASN A 462 -22.88 4.96 -14.55
N ALA A 463 -22.28 5.58 -13.52
CA ALA A 463 -22.67 6.92 -13.10
C ALA A 463 -22.34 7.96 -14.20
N ARG A 464 -23.19 8.98 -14.29
CA ARG A 464 -23.07 10.03 -15.29
C ARG A 464 -22.47 11.29 -14.70
N PHE A 465 -21.75 12.02 -15.52
CA PHE A 465 -21.13 13.29 -15.17
C PHE A 465 -21.88 14.47 -15.80
N THR A 466 -21.87 15.61 -15.11
CA THR A 466 -22.12 16.92 -15.69
C THR A 466 -20.85 17.74 -15.70
N ARG A 467 -20.57 18.43 -16.78
CA ARG A 467 -19.45 19.39 -16.86
C ARG A 467 -19.87 20.68 -16.14
N ILE A 468 -18.97 21.24 -15.35
CA ILE A 468 -19.18 22.49 -14.62
C ILE A 468 -18.19 23.58 -15.07
N THR A 469 -18.50 24.82 -14.75
CA THR A 469 -17.64 25.98 -14.98
C THR A 469 -16.88 26.33 -13.72
N ASN A 470 -15.92 27.28 -13.80
CA ASN A 470 -15.24 27.81 -12.62
C ASN A 470 -16.22 28.37 -11.57
N ALA A 471 -17.35 28.95 -12.02
CA ALA A 471 -18.40 29.37 -11.09
C ALA A 471 -19.06 28.19 -10.37
N GLY A 472 -19.27 27.06 -11.08
CA GLY A 472 -19.77 25.83 -10.46
C GLY A 472 -18.76 25.19 -9.49
N VAL A 473 -17.46 25.34 -9.71
CA VAL A 473 -16.44 24.94 -8.73
C VAL A 473 -16.54 25.79 -7.47
N MET A 474 -16.66 27.11 -7.61
CA MET A 474 -16.85 28.01 -6.46
C MET A 474 -18.13 27.71 -5.67
N GLU A 475 -19.26 27.44 -6.38
CA GLU A 475 -20.52 27.03 -5.78
C GLU A 475 -20.40 25.71 -5.01
N SER A 476 -19.53 24.81 -5.44
CA SER A 476 -19.30 23.49 -4.81
C SER A 476 -18.54 23.57 -3.49
N HIS A 477 -17.88 24.68 -3.19
CA HIS A 477 -17.20 24.92 -1.94
C HIS A 477 -18.01 25.82 -1.01
N PRO A 478 -17.85 25.74 0.33
CA PRO A 478 -18.45 26.70 1.25
C PRO A 478 -18.08 28.14 0.85
N HIS A 479 -19.08 28.96 0.60
CA HIS A 479 -18.93 30.35 0.18
C HIS A 479 -19.84 31.27 1.02
N ASP A 480 -19.54 32.55 1.04
CA ASP A 480 -20.29 33.60 1.77
C ASP A 480 -20.39 33.39 3.29
N ILE A 481 -19.50 32.55 3.88
CA ILE A 481 -19.41 32.34 5.32
C ILE A 481 -17.95 32.34 5.79
N THR A 482 -17.75 32.63 7.06
CA THR A 482 -16.48 32.41 7.76
C THR A 482 -16.54 31.06 8.45
N ILE A 483 -15.57 30.16 8.13
CA ILE A 483 -15.47 28.85 8.78
C ILE A 483 -15.01 29.07 10.23
N THR A 484 -15.81 28.67 11.19
CA THR A 484 -15.52 28.78 12.63
C THR A 484 -15.04 27.46 13.25
N SER A 485 -15.30 26.32 12.58
CA SER A 485 -14.84 24.99 12.99
C SER A 485 -14.47 24.18 11.75
N GLU A 486 -13.26 23.63 11.74
CA GLU A 486 -12.79 22.78 10.66
C GLU A 486 -13.50 21.41 10.69
N ALA A 487 -13.94 20.92 9.54
CA ALA A 487 -14.44 19.56 9.41
C ALA A 487 -13.27 18.60 9.15
N PRO A 488 -13.30 17.36 9.68
CA PRO A 488 -12.19 16.42 9.53
C PRO A 488 -11.94 15.98 8.07
N ASN A 489 -12.94 16.18 7.20
CA ASN A 489 -12.92 15.79 5.78
C ASN A 489 -12.89 16.98 4.82
N TYR A 490 -12.80 18.20 5.33
CA TYR A 490 -12.73 19.40 4.51
C TYR A 490 -11.73 20.41 5.05
N SER A 491 -10.77 20.78 4.22
CA SER A 491 -9.87 21.92 4.45
C SER A 491 -9.84 22.80 3.18
N ARG A 492 -9.88 24.11 3.35
CA ARG A 492 -9.65 25.02 2.21
C ARG A 492 -8.18 24.95 1.81
N PRO A 493 -7.86 24.88 0.50
CA PRO A 493 -6.50 25.16 0.05
C PRO A 493 -6.12 26.59 0.46
N GLU A 494 -4.93 26.74 1.08
CA GLU A 494 -4.34 28.06 1.37
C GLU A 494 -3.85 28.72 0.08
#